data_866cc681c1e060a1927582b4211e936c
#
_entry.id   866cc681c1e060a1927582b4211e936c
#
_cell.length_a   1.000
_cell.length_b   1.000
_cell.length_c   1.000
_cell.angle_alpha   90.00
_cell.angle_beta   90.00
_cell.angle_gamma   90.00
#
_symmetry.space_group_name_H-M   'P 1'
#
loop_
_entity.id
_entity.type
_entity.pdbx_description
1 polymer ?
#
loop_
_entity_poly.entity_id
_entity_poly.type
_entity_poly.pdbx_seq_one_letter_code
_entity_poly.pdbx_strand_id
1 'polypeptide(L)'
;MSRRSSVMRAAALGAGMLLAPLSCKSMRVGANPDLPLWTHRPSGSMTLSYRQNLVASSRRLGEPYERGQPAIDPKGRRVFVGSSDRGLYALRAEDGSLLWRFETLGFVQCEPLYDEQEDVVYFGSNDGALYKVEASTGRLRWRFMTNAEVARRPVLADGKLFVVNANDTVVALDAGSGKLSWSQHRTPALGMEIAGYAGPLLWRDKVYAAFSDGTVSAFDASSGAERWQPVDLAGEAEQYLGELPKYFDVDTTPVANEIEAGPVIYVGSYAGGVYALDAETGSEIWSNPAVGGVSDLYLWQQPRHPQRSGKGLPLPARSLLLASTGTTGLWALDPEDGREIWRKSLPTSGVSRPIPWLGALLVSTSQLGLFLLHPLDGRLIDGIHTGDGINMVPAAYGHRAFVLTNQGSFLSLTLASPVDDTI
;
A
#
# COMPACT_ATOMS: atom_id res chain seq x y z
N MET A 1 -53.49 34.84 69.95
CA MET A 1 -53.12 35.01 68.56
C MET A 1 -52.24 33.84 68.15
N SER A 2 -52.83 32.91 67.43
CA SER A 2 -52.28 31.58 67.07
C SER A 2 -51.55 31.70 65.70
N ARG A 3 -50.38 31.08 65.58
CA ARG A 3 -49.88 30.65 64.29
C ARG A 3 -49.44 29.16 64.36
N ARG A 4 -50.17 28.38 63.61
CA ARG A 4 -49.91 26.96 63.38
C ARG A 4 -48.72 26.82 62.39
N SER A 5 -47.77 26.03 62.75
CA SER A 5 -46.69 25.55 61.86
C SER A 5 -47.07 24.15 61.35
N SER A 6 -47.18 24.03 60.02
CA SER A 6 -47.39 22.75 59.37
C SER A 6 -46.00 22.14 59.00
N VAL A 7 -45.81 20.92 59.44
CA VAL A 7 -44.63 20.11 59.17
C VAL A 7 -44.86 19.40 57.84
N MET A 8 -43.97 19.73 56.82
CA MET A 8 -43.88 18.97 55.56
C MET A 8 -42.89 17.81 55.76
N ARG A 9 -43.38 16.58 55.58
CA ARG A 9 -42.56 15.37 55.48
C ARG A 9 -41.94 15.33 54.05
N ALA A 10 -40.62 15.35 53.93
CA ALA A 10 -39.90 15.06 52.71
C ALA A 10 -39.76 13.54 52.56
N ALA A 11 -40.30 13.01 51.46
CA ALA A 11 -40.07 11.62 51.04
C ALA A 11 -38.77 11.59 50.22
N ALA A 12 -37.79 10.81 50.70
CA ALA A 12 -36.57 10.53 49.98
C ALA A 12 -36.82 9.48 48.89
N LEU A 13 -36.80 9.88 47.64
CA LEU A 13 -36.73 8.99 46.48
C LEU A 13 -35.30 8.58 46.28
N GLY A 14 -34.94 7.33 46.58
CA GLY A 14 -33.67 6.73 46.24
C GLY A 14 -33.57 6.48 44.73
N ALA A 15 -32.74 7.25 44.03
CA ALA A 15 -32.35 6.99 42.66
C ALA A 15 -31.33 5.85 42.66
N GLY A 16 -31.78 4.63 42.38
CA GLY A 16 -30.91 3.50 42.06
C GLY A 16 -30.22 3.74 40.72
N MET A 17 -28.94 4.06 40.75
CA MET A 17 -28.09 4.08 39.57
C MET A 17 -27.89 2.63 39.11
N LEU A 18 -28.63 2.20 38.09
CA LEU A 18 -28.33 1.01 37.31
C LEU A 18 -27.04 1.24 36.53
N LEU A 19 -25.93 0.75 37.06
CA LEU A 19 -24.70 0.55 36.29
C LEU A 19 -24.97 -0.51 35.23
N ALA A 20 -25.30 -0.10 34.02
CA ALA A 20 -25.29 -0.98 32.88
C ALA A 20 -23.86 -1.49 32.70
N PRO A 21 -23.61 -2.80 32.56
CA PRO A 21 -22.29 -3.30 32.26
C PRO A 21 -21.91 -2.75 30.87
N LEU A 22 -20.81 -2.01 30.79
CA LEU A 22 -20.15 -1.71 29.54
C LEU A 22 -19.74 -3.07 28.92
N SER A 23 -20.64 -3.64 28.11
CA SER A 23 -20.28 -4.80 27.31
C SER A 23 -19.21 -4.37 26.33
N CYS A 24 -17.99 -4.85 26.52
CA CYS A 24 -16.99 -4.84 25.47
C CYS A 24 -17.61 -5.51 24.25
N LYS A 25 -18.09 -4.71 23.29
CA LYS A 25 -18.47 -5.24 21.98
C LYS A 25 -17.24 -5.96 21.44
N SER A 26 -17.32 -7.27 21.37
CA SER A 26 -16.25 -8.08 20.79
C SER A 26 -15.98 -7.56 19.37
N MET A 27 -14.74 -7.17 19.10
CA MET A 27 -14.28 -6.75 17.78
C MET A 27 -14.27 -7.94 16.82
N ARG A 28 -15.42 -8.49 16.49
CA ARG A 28 -15.52 -9.58 15.51
C ARG A 28 -16.12 -9.03 14.23
N VAL A 29 -15.39 -9.20 13.13
CA VAL A 29 -15.92 -9.04 11.79
C VAL A 29 -17.13 -9.97 11.65
N GLY A 30 -18.24 -9.47 11.13
CA GLY A 30 -19.47 -10.27 10.97
C GLY A 30 -20.61 -9.98 11.94
N ALA A 31 -20.38 -9.13 12.98
CA ALA A 31 -21.43 -8.68 13.87
C ALA A 31 -22.04 -7.32 13.50
N ASN A 32 -21.46 -6.63 12.52
CA ASN A 32 -21.94 -5.32 12.06
C ASN A 32 -22.73 -5.47 10.74
N PRO A 33 -24.03 -5.14 10.72
CA PRO A 33 -24.85 -5.24 9.51
C PRO A 33 -24.42 -4.29 8.38
N ASP A 34 -23.63 -3.25 8.69
CA ASP A 34 -23.11 -2.29 7.71
C ASP A 34 -21.86 -2.80 6.97
N LEU A 35 -21.32 -3.95 7.38
CA LEU A 35 -20.18 -4.55 6.70
C LEU A 35 -20.63 -5.30 5.43
N PRO A 36 -19.79 -5.31 4.38
CA PRO A 36 -20.05 -6.10 3.19
C PRO A 36 -20.31 -7.58 3.52
N LEU A 37 -21.22 -8.23 2.80
CA LEU A 37 -21.61 -9.63 3.06
C LEU A 37 -20.44 -10.62 3.07
N TRP A 38 -19.39 -10.34 2.30
CA TRP A 38 -18.20 -11.18 2.25
C TRP A 38 -17.33 -11.11 3.50
N THR A 39 -17.60 -10.19 4.45
CA THR A 39 -16.90 -10.09 5.74
C THR A 39 -17.59 -10.88 6.87
N HIS A 40 -18.73 -11.50 6.64
CA HIS A 40 -19.60 -12.04 7.69
C HIS A 40 -19.19 -13.43 8.23
N ARG A 41 -18.17 -14.08 7.67
CA ARG A 41 -17.76 -15.44 8.08
C ARG A 41 -16.23 -15.59 8.17
N PRO A 42 -15.59 -14.90 9.13
CA PRO A 42 -14.15 -15.08 9.35
C PRO A 42 -13.87 -16.50 9.86
N SER A 43 -12.74 -17.08 9.43
CA SER A 43 -12.29 -18.40 9.86
C SER A 43 -11.61 -18.39 11.23
N GLY A 44 -11.10 -17.24 11.66
CA GLY A 44 -10.28 -17.09 12.85
C GLY A 44 -8.85 -17.59 12.67
N SER A 45 -8.43 -17.79 11.42
CA SER A 45 -7.06 -18.22 11.09
C SER A 45 -6.02 -17.13 11.32
N MET A 46 -6.44 -15.87 11.11
CA MET A 46 -5.62 -14.68 11.36
C MET A 46 -5.86 -14.15 12.78
N THR A 47 -4.81 -13.97 13.56
CA THR A 47 -4.89 -13.51 14.95
C THR A 47 -4.01 -12.30 15.19
N LEU A 48 -4.44 -11.40 16.08
CA LEU A 48 -3.62 -10.27 16.55
C LEU A 48 -2.61 -10.79 17.58
N SER A 49 -1.31 -10.65 17.27
CA SER A 49 -0.22 -11.04 18.17
C SER A 49 0.05 -9.95 19.21
N TYR A 50 0.18 -8.70 18.77
CA TYR A 50 0.32 -7.55 19.65
C TYR A 50 -0.16 -6.27 18.96
N ARG A 51 -0.49 -5.27 19.79
CA ARG A 51 -0.78 -3.89 19.40
C ARG A 51 0.08 -2.93 20.21
N GLN A 52 0.75 -2.02 19.54
CA GLN A 52 1.50 -0.94 20.16
C GLN A 52 1.01 0.42 19.64
N ASN A 53 0.79 1.37 20.54
CA ASN A 53 0.57 2.76 20.14
C ASN A 53 1.92 3.38 19.81
N LEU A 54 2.26 3.43 18.53
CA LEU A 54 3.54 3.94 18.05
C LEU A 54 3.55 5.46 18.07
N VAL A 55 2.45 6.06 17.63
CA VAL A 55 2.35 7.51 17.44
C VAL A 55 1.21 8.06 18.30
N ALA A 56 1.55 8.95 19.21
CA ALA A 56 0.54 9.68 19.96
C ALA A 56 -0.14 10.72 19.03
N SER A 57 -1.47 10.84 19.13
CA SER A 57 -2.25 11.80 18.33
C SER A 57 -1.74 13.24 18.43
N SER A 58 -1.17 13.63 19.56
CA SER A 58 -0.55 14.94 19.78
C SER A 58 0.74 15.20 18.99
N ARG A 59 1.36 14.15 18.43
CA ARG A 59 2.57 14.26 17.61
C ARG A 59 2.27 14.35 16.11
N ARG A 60 1.05 14.01 15.71
CA ARG A 60 0.62 14.14 14.31
C ARG A 60 0.41 15.61 13.97
N LEU A 61 1.26 16.15 13.15
CA LEU A 61 1.35 17.58 12.83
C LEU A 61 0.23 18.08 11.89
N GLY A 62 -1.03 17.77 12.24
CA GLY A 62 -2.20 18.16 11.45
C GLY A 62 -2.67 17.12 10.44
N GLU A 63 -1.91 16.06 10.21
CA GLU A 63 -2.36 14.95 9.35
C GLU A 63 -3.48 14.15 10.04
N PRO A 64 -4.61 13.94 9.35
CA PRO A 64 -5.74 13.21 9.93
C PRO A 64 -5.44 11.71 10.10
N TYR A 65 -4.54 11.15 9.27
CA TYR A 65 -4.25 9.72 9.22
C TYR A 65 -2.76 9.45 9.07
N GLU A 66 -2.32 8.33 9.66
CA GLU A 66 -1.00 7.77 9.39
C GLU A 66 -0.95 7.16 7.98
N ARG A 67 0.18 7.35 7.30
CA ARG A 67 0.44 6.81 5.96
C ARG A 67 1.76 6.04 5.87
N GLY A 68 2.37 5.70 7.01
CA GLY A 68 3.60 4.91 7.05
C GLY A 68 3.35 3.47 6.62
N GLN A 69 4.18 2.99 5.71
CA GLN A 69 4.18 1.59 5.28
C GLN A 69 5.33 0.85 5.95
N PRO A 70 5.11 -0.37 6.47
CA PRO A 70 6.18 -1.14 7.08
C PRO A 70 7.06 -1.84 6.03
N ALA A 71 8.37 -1.92 6.31
CA ALA A 71 9.31 -2.80 5.62
C ALA A 71 9.96 -3.73 6.65
N ILE A 72 10.31 -4.95 6.23
CA ILE A 72 10.78 -6.00 7.13
C ILE A 72 12.22 -6.37 6.82
N ASP A 73 13.02 -6.52 7.87
CA ASP A 73 14.29 -7.23 7.87
C ASP A 73 14.07 -8.64 8.45
N PRO A 74 13.94 -9.66 7.63
CA PRO A 74 13.67 -11.01 8.12
C PRO A 74 14.82 -11.60 8.95
N LYS A 75 16.07 -11.34 8.58
CA LYS A 75 17.24 -11.86 9.32
C LYS A 75 17.43 -11.17 10.67
N GLY A 76 17.38 -9.84 10.68
CA GLY A 76 17.51 -9.04 11.89
C GLY A 76 16.26 -9.00 12.73
N ARG A 77 15.13 -9.51 12.22
CA ARG A 77 13.81 -9.49 12.87
C ARG A 77 13.38 -8.09 13.28
N ARG A 78 13.66 -7.12 12.41
CA ARG A 78 13.31 -5.71 12.58
C ARG A 78 12.21 -5.34 11.59
N VAL A 79 11.39 -4.39 11.99
CA VAL A 79 10.41 -3.74 11.12
C VAL A 79 10.68 -2.26 11.13
N PHE A 80 10.75 -1.66 9.94
CA PHE A 80 10.94 -0.24 9.74
C PHE A 80 9.63 0.37 9.27
N VAL A 81 9.16 1.44 9.92
CA VAL A 81 7.91 2.09 9.57
C VAL A 81 8.02 3.60 9.78
N GLY A 82 7.60 4.34 8.76
CA GLY A 82 7.53 5.79 8.83
C GLY A 82 6.24 6.28 9.49
N SER A 83 6.19 7.56 9.84
CA SER A 83 5.04 8.19 10.51
C SER A 83 4.89 9.66 10.13
N SER A 84 3.67 10.17 10.30
CA SER A 84 3.35 11.59 10.20
C SER A 84 3.87 12.43 11.38
N ASP A 85 4.53 11.82 12.36
CA ASP A 85 5.27 12.53 13.41
C ASP A 85 6.72 12.84 13.03
N ARG A 86 7.08 12.73 11.75
CA ARG A 86 8.42 12.94 11.19
C ARG A 86 9.44 11.89 11.63
N GLY A 87 9.01 10.72 12.07
CA GLY A 87 9.86 9.63 12.51
C GLY A 87 9.92 8.47 11.53
N LEU A 88 11.13 7.91 11.31
CA LEU A 88 11.29 6.53 10.90
C LEU A 88 11.59 5.71 12.14
N TYR A 89 10.78 4.71 12.41
CA TYR A 89 10.91 3.81 13.56
C TYR A 89 11.50 2.48 13.13
N ALA A 90 12.43 1.95 13.89
CA ALA A 90 12.82 0.55 13.83
C ALA A 90 12.31 -0.16 15.07
N LEU A 91 11.56 -1.22 14.86
CA LEU A 91 10.89 -1.98 15.90
C LEU A 91 11.38 -3.43 15.86
N ARG A 92 11.42 -4.08 17.02
CA ARG A 92 11.61 -5.53 17.08
C ARG A 92 10.34 -6.22 16.56
N ALA A 93 10.48 -7.11 15.58
CA ALA A 93 9.33 -7.78 14.96
C ALA A 93 8.57 -8.69 15.94
N GLU A 94 9.20 -9.19 17.00
CA GLU A 94 8.63 -10.13 17.94
C GLU A 94 7.59 -9.52 18.86
N ASP A 95 7.87 -8.32 19.40
CA ASP A 95 7.07 -7.65 20.45
C ASP A 95 6.75 -6.18 20.15
N GLY A 96 7.26 -5.64 19.03
CA GLY A 96 7.07 -4.24 18.63
C GLY A 96 7.88 -3.24 19.46
N SER A 97 8.81 -3.70 20.31
CA SER A 97 9.64 -2.79 21.11
C SER A 97 10.51 -1.91 20.23
N LEU A 98 10.61 -0.62 20.60
CA LEU A 98 11.41 0.37 19.89
C LEU A 98 12.89 0.04 20.00
N LEU A 99 13.57 -0.08 18.86
CA LEU A 99 15.04 -0.22 18.77
C LEU A 99 15.68 1.15 18.63
N TRP A 100 15.22 1.93 17.66
CA TRP A 100 15.64 3.31 17.45
C TRP A 100 14.57 4.09 16.66
N ARG A 101 14.67 5.42 16.70
CA ARG A 101 13.87 6.35 15.91
C ARG A 101 14.80 7.38 15.28
N PHE A 102 14.66 7.57 13.96
CA PHE A 102 15.33 8.63 13.20
C PHE A 102 14.34 9.76 12.93
N GLU A 103 14.72 11.01 13.14
CA GLU A 103 13.88 12.19 12.92
C GLU A 103 14.25 12.91 11.64
N THR A 104 13.24 13.24 10.82
CA THR A 104 13.31 14.05 9.61
C THR A 104 12.64 15.41 9.81
N LEU A 105 12.70 16.29 8.81
CA LEU A 105 12.01 17.59 8.87
C LEU A 105 10.57 17.53 8.35
N GLY A 106 10.22 16.51 7.56
CA GLY A 106 8.88 16.24 7.03
C GLY A 106 8.33 14.90 7.46
N PHE A 107 7.12 14.57 7.05
CA PHE A 107 6.51 13.26 7.31
C PHE A 107 7.29 12.13 6.61
N VAL A 108 7.30 10.95 7.19
CA VAL A 108 7.86 9.75 6.57
C VAL A 108 6.70 8.86 6.15
N GLN A 109 6.21 9.05 4.94
CA GLN A 109 5.08 8.29 4.37
C GLN A 109 5.55 7.19 3.41
N CYS A 110 6.80 7.26 2.99
CA CYS A 110 7.45 6.29 2.11
C CYS A 110 7.46 4.89 2.71
N GLU A 111 7.26 3.85 1.88
CA GLU A 111 7.64 2.48 2.23
C GLU A 111 9.17 2.40 2.23
N PRO A 112 9.82 2.10 3.36
CA PRO A 112 11.27 2.00 3.41
C PRO A 112 11.78 0.82 2.59
N LEU A 113 12.96 0.95 2.00
CA LEU A 113 13.67 -0.15 1.35
C LEU A 113 14.80 -0.63 2.27
N TYR A 114 14.70 -1.85 2.78
CA TYR A 114 15.79 -2.49 3.51
C TYR A 114 16.72 -3.21 2.53
N ASP A 115 18.00 -2.90 2.62
CA ASP A 115 19.06 -3.59 1.90
C ASP A 115 19.80 -4.54 2.85
N GLU A 116 19.62 -5.84 2.60
CA GLU A 116 20.23 -6.91 3.39
C GLU A 116 21.75 -6.99 3.21
N GLN A 117 22.29 -6.60 2.07
CA GLN A 117 23.72 -6.72 1.78
C GLN A 117 24.55 -5.72 2.58
N GLU A 118 24.07 -4.49 2.69
CA GLU A 118 24.77 -3.44 3.43
C GLU A 118 24.22 -3.22 4.86
N ASP A 119 23.14 -3.87 5.26
CA ASP A 119 22.39 -3.65 6.51
C ASP A 119 22.00 -2.18 6.69
N VAL A 120 21.36 -1.63 5.66
CA VAL A 120 20.90 -0.23 5.64
C VAL A 120 19.43 -0.13 5.24
N VAL A 121 18.83 1.03 5.55
CA VAL A 121 17.48 1.38 5.13
C VAL A 121 17.52 2.67 4.32
N TYR A 122 16.91 2.62 3.13
CA TYR A 122 16.65 3.79 2.31
C TYR A 122 15.20 4.21 2.47
N PHE A 123 14.93 5.48 2.62
CA PHE A 123 13.58 6.01 2.72
C PHE A 123 13.50 7.47 2.33
N GLY A 124 12.34 7.86 1.80
CA GLY A 124 12.01 9.23 1.48
C GLY A 124 11.23 9.92 2.58
N SER A 125 11.19 11.24 2.53
CA SER A 125 10.42 12.10 3.43
C SER A 125 9.74 13.23 2.67
N ASN A 126 8.67 13.76 3.25
CA ASN A 126 7.97 14.94 2.71
C ASN A 126 8.79 16.24 2.87
N ASP A 127 9.96 16.18 3.52
CA ASP A 127 10.93 17.29 3.48
C ASP A 127 11.70 17.38 2.16
N GLY A 128 11.42 16.49 1.22
CA GLY A 128 12.06 16.44 -0.09
C GLY A 128 13.39 15.70 -0.10
N ALA A 129 13.74 15.02 0.97
CA ALA A 129 14.99 14.29 1.05
C ALA A 129 14.81 12.77 0.98
N LEU A 130 15.79 12.14 0.36
CA LEU A 130 16.05 10.70 0.43
C LEU A 130 17.19 10.45 1.42
N TYR A 131 17.01 9.47 2.29
CA TYR A 131 17.93 9.13 3.36
C TYR A 131 18.45 7.71 3.23
N LYS A 132 19.71 7.50 3.63
CA LYS A 132 20.30 6.18 3.90
C LYS A 132 20.74 6.15 5.36
N VAL A 133 20.22 5.20 6.13
CA VAL A 133 20.60 5.01 7.54
C VAL A 133 21.04 3.58 7.81
N GLU A 134 21.87 3.37 8.82
CA GLU A 134 22.22 2.04 9.32
C GLU A 134 20.97 1.37 9.91
N ALA A 135 20.66 0.16 9.48
CA ALA A 135 19.47 -0.56 9.96
C ALA A 135 19.58 -0.99 11.44
N SER A 136 20.80 -1.18 11.94
CA SER A 136 21.03 -1.59 13.33
C SER A 136 20.94 -0.44 14.32
N THR A 137 21.31 0.79 13.93
CA THR A 137 21.48 1.94 14.85
C THR A 137 20.65 3.16 14.51
N GLY A 138 20.12 3.26 13.29
CA GLY A 138 19.49 4.47 12.75
C GLY A 138 20.47 5.58 12.42
N ARG A 139 21.79 5.33 12.45
CA ARG A 139 22.78 6.35 12.15
C ARG A 139 22.75 6.74 10.69
N LEU A 140 22.68 8.07 10.40
CA LEU A 140 22.69 8.62 9.05
C LEU A 140 24.02 8.26 8.33
N ARG A 141 23.90 7.70 7.13
CA ARG A 141 25.01 7.49 6.20
C ARG A 141 25.12 8.64 5.21
N TRP A 142 24.03 8.95 4.53
CA TRP A 142 23.93 10.12 3.67
C TRP A 142 22.47 10.58 3.50
N ARG A 143 22.31 11.80 3.02
CA ARG A 143 21.04 12.41 2.64
C ARG A 143 21.20 13.12 1.30
N PHE A 144 20.21 12.98 0.41
CA PHE A 144 20.12 13.68 -0.85
C PHE A 144 18.82 14.46 -0.94
N MET A 145 18.87 15.74 -1.35
CA MET A 145 17.69 16.60 -1.54
C MET A 145 17.20 16.48 -2.97
N THR A 146 15.93 16.04 -3.13
CA THR A 146 15.26 15.93 -4.44
C THR A 146 14.41 17.15 -4.78
N ASN A 147 14.28 18.08 -3.84
CA ASN A 147 13.49 19.33 -3.90
C ASN A 147 11.96 19.14 -3.93
N ALA A 148 11.45 17.94 -3.76
CA ALA A 148 10.03 17.63 -3.57
C ALA A 148 9.88 16.34 -2.77
N GLU A 149 8.70 16.11 -2.18
CA GLU A 149 8.47 14.94 -1.32
C GLU A 149 8.75 13.62 -2.03
N VAL A 150 9.27 12.66 -1.27
CA VAL A 150 9.52 11.28 -1.71
C VAL A 150 8.70 10.34 -0.84
N ALA A 151 7.50 9.95 -1.30
CA ALA A 151 6.57 9.12 -0.55
C ALA A 151 6.44 7.69 -1.10
N ARG A 152 7.04 7.38 -2.25
CA ARG A 152 7.04 6.03 -2.82
C ARG A 152 8.34 5.31 -2.52
N ARG A 153 8.27 3.98 -2.49
CA ARG A 153 9.42 3.11 -2.21
C ARG A 153 10.53 3.32 -3.24
N PRO A 154 11.77 3.53 -2.81
CA PRO A 154 12.94 3.51 -3.69
C PRO A 154 13.15 2.12 -4.30
N VAL A 155 13.79 2.06 -5.48
CA VAL A 155 14.21 0.81 -6.13
C VAL A 155 15.73 0.78 -6.19
N LEU A 156 16.33 -0.30 -5.69
CA LEU A 156 17.77 -0.52 -5.68
C LEU A 156 18.15 -1.64 -6.65
N ALA A 157 19.06 -1.34 -7.59
CA ALA A 157 19.67 -2.36 -8.44
C ALA A 157 21.04 -1.87 -8.94
N ASP A 158 21.97 -2.80 -9.09
CA ASP A 158 23.32 -2.57 -9.66
C ASP A 158 24.04 -1.37 -9.02
N GLY A 159 23.86 -1.19 -7.70
CA GLY A 159 24.47 -0.09 -6.94
C GLY A 159 23.85 1.28 -7.20
N LYS A 160 22.74 1.36 -7.93
CA LYS A 160 21.96 2.58 -8.14
C LYS A 160 20.62 2.53 -7.41
N LEU A 161 20.21 3.69 -6.90
CA LEU A 161 18.94 3.89 -6.23
C LEU A 161 18.08 4.82 -7.08
N PHE A 162 16.86 4.36 -7.42
CA PHE A 162 15.91 5.09 -8.23
C PHE A 162 14.72 5.54 -7.39
N VAL A 163 14.31 6.78 -7.55
CA VAL A 163 13.12 7.37 -6.93
C VAL A 163 12.37 8.26 -7.91
N VAL A 164 11.08 8.45 -7.67
CA VAL A 164 10.27 9.51 -8.27
C VAL A 164 9.80 10.41 -7.14
N ASN A 165 9.83 11.72 -7.31
CA ASN A 165 9.35 12.67 -6.33
C ASN A 165 8.04 13.34 -6.78
N ALA A 166 7.38 14.05 -5.87
CA ALA A 166 6.09 14.70 -6.12
C ALA A 166 6.13 15.86 -7.15
N ASN A 167 7.31 16.20 -7.65
CA ASN A 167 7.48 17.19 -8.73
C ASN A 167 7.83 16.50 -10.06
N ASP A 168 7.29 15.30 -10.29
CA ASP A 168 7.49 14.51 -11.51
C ASP A 168 8.95 14.39 -11.95
N THR A 169 9.86 14.21 -10.97
CA THR A 169 11.27 14.03 -11.24
C THR A 169 11.71 12.63 -10.89
N VAL A 170 12.20 11.90 -11.90
CA VAL A 170 12.91 10.62 -11.73
C VAL A 170 14.36 10.93 -11.40
N VAL A 171 14.85 10.36 -10.32
CA VAL A 171 16.24 10.56 -9.84
C VAL A 171 16.92 9.22 -9.70
N ALA A 172 18.13 9.09 -10.26
CA ALA A 172 19.00 7.96 -10.02
C ALA A 172 20.26 8.41 -9.27
N LEU A 173 20.53 7.75 -8.15
CA LEU A 173 21.69 8.02 -7.30
C LEU A 173 22.63 6.81 -7.26
N ASP A 174 23.91 7.06 -7.04
CA ASP A 174 24.81 6.04 -6.55
C ASP A 174 24.43 5.66 -5.12
N ALA A 175 24.05 4.42 -4.88
CA ALA A 175 23.51 3.96 -3.61
C ALA A 175 24.55 3.99 -2.47
N GLY A 176 25.84 3.84 -2.80
CA GLY A 176 26.92 3.90 -1.82
C GLY A 176 27.15 5.32 -1.29
N SER A 177 27.29 6.28 -2.19
CA SER A 177 27.68 7.66 -1.87
C SER A 177 26.52 8.66 -1.80
N GLY A 178 25.34 8.33 -2.31
CA GLY A 178 24.21 9.25 -2.43
C GLY A 178 24.41 10.35 -3.49
N LYS A 179 25.38 10.22 -4.39
CA LYS A 179 25.63 11.18 -5.45
C LYS A 179 24.68 10.98 -6.63
N LEU A 180 24.24 12.08 -7.23
CA LEU A 180 23.40 12.06 -8.42
C LEU A 180 24.13 11.41 -9.58
N SER A 181 23.49 10.41 -10.20
CA SER A 181 23.94 9.80 -11.45
C SER A 181 23.26 10.48 -12.63
N TRP A 182 21.94 10.56 -12.61
CA TRP A 182 21.13 11.28 -13.59
C TRP A 182 19.78 11.66 -13.00
N SER A 183 19.07 12.61 -13.62
CA SER A 183 17.69 12.93 -13.32
C SER A 183 16.94 13.32 -14.58
N GLN A 184 15.64 13.00 -14.62
CA GLN A 184 14.71 13.40 -15.67
C GLN A 184 13.50 14.07 -15.02
N HIS A 185 13.12 15.23 -15.50
CA HIS A 185 12.02 16.03 -14.97
C HIS A 185 10.95 16.22 -16.04
N ARG A 186 9.69 16.06 -15.62
CA ARG A 186 8.54 16.50 -16.39
C ARG A 186 7.85 17.65 -15.67
N THR A 187 7.25 18.54 -16.44
CA THR A 187 6.48 19.63 -15.85
C THR A 187 5.17 19.06 -15.30
N PRO A 188 4.92 19.15 -14.00
CA PRO A 188 3.67 18.68 -13.41
C PRO A 188 2.45 19.35 -14.02
N ALA A 189 1.34 18.61 -14.11
CA ALA A 189 0.08 19.17 -14.58
C ALA A 189 -0.43 20.27 -13.63
N LEU A 190 -0.81 21.41 -14.18
CA LEU A 190 -1.32 22.54 -13.39
C LEU A 190 -2.72 22.21 -12.83
N GLY A 191 -2.91 22.46 -11.54
CA GLY A 191 -4.20 22.29 -10.85
C GLY A 191 -4.52 20.86 -10.43
N MET A 192 -3.59 19.94 -10.57
CA MET A 192 -3.69 18.55 -10.13
C MET A 192 -2.98 18.38 -8.78
N GLU A 193 -3.68 18.72 -7.71
CA GLU A 193 -3.20 18.50 -6.33
C GLU A 193 -3.81 17.22 -5.73
N ILE A 194 -3.77 16.10 -6.45
CA ILE A 194 -4.05 14.82 -5.82
C ILE A 194 -2.76 14.38 -5.12
N ALA A 195 -2.88 14.04 -3.84
CA ALA A 195 -1.77 13.55 -3.03
C ALA A 195 -1.41 12.10 -3.43
N GLY A 196 -0.96 11.90 -4.66
CA GLY A 196 -0.53 10.63 -5.19
C GLY A 196 0.45 10.84 -6.33
N TYR A 197 1.42 9.98 -6.46
CA TYR A 197 2.30 9.86 -7.62
C TYR A 197 2.89 8.47 -7.66
N ALA A 198 3.24 8.01 -8.87
CA ALA A 198 3.78 6.69 -9.11
C ALA A 198 5.18 6.53 -8.52
N GLY A 199 5.51 5.33 -8.06
CA GLY A 199 6.89 4.93 -7.82
C GLY A 199 7.57 4.48 -9.12
N PRO A 200 8.91 4.38 -9.14
CA PRO A 200 9.63 3.84 -10.29
C PRO A 200 9.50 2.31 -10.34
N LEU A 201 9.37 1.77 -11.55
CA LEU A 201 9.58 0.36 -11.82
C LEU A 201 10.93 0.21 -12.53
N LEU A 202 11.85 -0.57 -11.95
CA LEU A 202 13.01 -1.05 -12.70
C LEU A 202 12.72 -2.46 -13.17
N TRP A 203 12.77 -2.65 -14.49
CA TRP A 203 12.63 -3.97 -15.09
C TRP A 203 13.58 -4.10 -16.29
N ARG A 204 14.39 -5.17 -16.24
CA ARG A 204 15.52 -5.34 -17.14
C ARG A 204 16.49 -4.13 -17.04
N ASP A 205 16.76 -3.45 -18.13
CA ASP A 205 17.66 -2.29 -18.25
C ASP A 205 16.94 -0.93 -18.27
N LYS A 206 15.62 -0.90 -17.97
CA LYS A 206 14.77 0.29 -18.06
C LYS A 206 14.12 0.67 -16.74
N VAL A 207 14.04 1.96 -16.51
CA VAL A 207 13.22 2.55 -15.44
C VAL A 207 11.95 3.10 -16.09
N TYR A 208 10.80 2.57 -15.67
CA TYR A 208 9.50 3.06 -16.09
C TYR A 208 8.95 3.98 -14.99
N ALA A 209 8.39 5.11 -15.39
CA ALA A 209 7.78 6.08 -14.51
C ALA A 209 6.49 6.61 -15.15
N ALA A 210 5.51 6.84 -14.30
CA ALA A 210 4.25 7.48 -14.65
C ALA A 210 4.15 8.82 -13.94
N PHE A 211 3.46 9.78 -14.54
CA PHE A 211 3.51 11.18 -14.18
C PHE A 211 2.13 11.80 -13.99
N SER A 212 2.09 12.94 -13.30
CA SER A 212 0.85 13.67 -12.98
C SER A 212 0.15 14.25 -14.22
N ASP A 213 0.88 14.44 -15.32
CA ASP A 213 0.33 14.88 -16.61
C ASP A 213 -0.37 13.77 -17.40
N GLY A 214 -0.49 12.57 -16.82
CA GLY A 214 -1.12 11.41 -17.48
C GLY A 214 -0.19 10.65 -18.42
N THR A 215 1.10 11.01 -18.47
CA THR A 215 2.06 10.32 -19.33
C THR A 215 2.81 9.20 -18.62
N VAL A 216 3.27 8.22 -19.42
CA VAL A 216 4.17 7.15 -19.00
C VAL A 216 5.43 7.19 -19.86
N SER A 217 6.59 6.99 -19.25
CA SER A 217 7.88 6.98 -19.94
C SER A 217 8.78 5.83 -19.50
N ALA A 218 9.69 5.43 -20.39
CA ALA A 218 10.76 4.50 -20.09
C ALA A 218 12.12 5.19 -20.30
N PHE A 219 13.02 5.00 -19.34
CA PHE A 219 14.37 5.55 -19.35
C PHE A 219 15.39 4.43 -19.26
N ASP A 220 16.51 4.60 -19.93
CA ASP A 220 17.69 3.75 -19.73
C ASP A 220 18.17 3.85 -18.27
N ALA A 221 18.25 2.74 -17.56
CA ALA A 221 18.62 2.73 -16.14
C ALA A 221 20.04 3.25 -15.88
N SER A 222 20.95 3.13 -16.87
CA SER A 222 22.35 3.55 -16.73
C SER A 222 22.54 5.05 -16.95
N SER A 223 21.88 5.61 -17.95
CA SER A 223 22.10 6.98 -18.45
C SER A 223 20.93 7.93 -18.24
N GLY A 224 19.72 7.43 -18.01
CA GLY A 224 18.49 8.22 -17.94
C GLY A 224 17.96 8.68 -19.32
N ALA A 225 18.54 8.19 -20.41
CA ALA A 225 18.04 8.53 -21.76
C ALA A 225 16.66 7.92 -22.00
N GLU A 226 15.72 8.66 -22.59
CA GLU A 226 14.41 8.13 -22.96
C GLU A 226 14.57 6.99 -23.99
N ARG A 227 13.80 5.92 -23.78
CA ARG A 227 13.80 4.72 -24.62
C ARG A 227 12.72 4.74 -25.68
N TRP A 228 11.60 5.40 -25.41
CA TRP A 228 10.51 5.61 -26.35
C TRP A 228 9.77 6.91 -26.03
N GLN A 229 8.97 7.41 -26.98
CA GLN A 229 8.18 8.63 -26.80
C GLN A 229 7.18 8.45 -25.66
N PRO A 230 6.97 9.45 -24.78
CA PRO A 230 5.99 9.37 -23.73
C PRO A 230 4.61 8.98 -24.24
N VAL A 231 3.97 8.03 -23.58
CA VAL A 231 2.60 7.60 -23.89
C VAL A 231 1.64 8.51 -23.12
N ASP A 232 0.72 9.15 -23.83
CA ASP A 232 -0.28 10.06 -23.28
C ASP A 232 -1.60 9.31 -23.01
N LEU A 233 -1.74 8.75 -21.82
CA LEU A 233 -2.95 8.05 -21.39
C LEU A 233 -4.11 9.02 -21.07
N ALA A 234 -3.81 10.30 -20.78
CA ALA A 234 -4.83 11.32 -20.59
C ALA A 234 -5.56 11.62 -21.90
N GLY A 235 -4.80 11.79 -23.00
CA GLY A 235 -5.37 11.97 -24.33
C GLY A 235 -6.16 10.74 -24.83
N GLU A 236 -5.72 9.54 -24.50
CA GLU A 236 -6.47 8.31 -24.80
C GLU A 236 -7.79 8.25 -24.01
N ALA A 237 -7.77 8.59 -22.73
CA ALA A 237 -8.97 8.67 -21.90
C ALA A 237 -9.94 9.74 -22.42
N GLU A 238 -9.46 10.91 -22.87
CA GLU A 238 -10.28 11.96 -23.49
C GLU A 238 -11.01 11.46 -24.74
N GLN A 239 -10.32 10.71 -25.61
CA GLN A 239 -10.94 10.13 -26.81
C GLN A 239 -12.06 9.16 -26.47
N TYR A 240 -11.91 8.36 -25.42
CA TYR A 240 -12.91 7.40 -24.98
C TYR A 240 -14.10 8.06 -24.26
N LEU A 241 -13.84 9.05 -23.36
CA LEU A 241 -14.86 9.71 -22.55
C LEU A 241 -15.55 10.87 -23.27
N GLY A 242 -14.95 11.42 -24.35
CA GLY A 242 -15.42 12.59 -25.08
C GLY A 242 -15.06 13.92 -24.44
N GLU A 243 -14.40 13.91 -23.29
CA GLU A 243 -13.85 15.08 -22.59
C GLU A 243 -12.63 14.69 -21.79
N LEU A 244 -11.72 15.63 -21.55
CA LEU A 244 -10.56 15.38 -20.68
C LEU A 244 -11.04 15.13 -19.24
N PRO A 245 -10.72 13.98 -18.65
CA PRO A 245 -11.09 13.68 -17.27
C PRO A 245 -10.54 14.75 -16.31
N LYS A 246 -11.29 15.06 -15.26
CA LYS A 246 -10.83 15.97 -14.22
C LYS A 246 -9.55 15.47 -13.51
N TYR A 247 -9.40 14.14 -13.38
CA TYR A 247 -8.27 13.49 -12.74
C TYR A 247 -7.73 12.45 -13.72
N PHE A 248 -6.68 12.81 -14.44
CA PHE A 248 -6.07 11.98 -15.48
C PHE A 248 -4.67 11.48 -15.14
N ASP A 249 -4.21 11.81 -13.94
CA ASP A 249 -2.94 11.38 -13.39
C ASP A 249 -2.78 9.85 -13.37
N VAL A 250 -1.55 9.40 -13.57
CA VAL A 250 -1.17 7.99 -13.48
C VAL A 250 -0.39 7.78 -12.18
N ASP A 251 -1.12 7.52 -11.10
CA ASP A 251 -0.58 7.41 -9.75
C ASP A 251 -0.06 6.03 -9.39
N THR A 252 -0.33 5.02 -10.22
CA THR A 252 0.07 3.66 -9.93
C THR A 252 1.54 3.43 -10.30
N THR A 253 2.29 2.81 -9.38
CA THR A 253 3.60 2.28 -9.75
C THR A 253 3.42 1.19 -10.81
N PRO A 254 4.09 1.29 -11.99
CA PRO A 254 3.98 0.29 -13.04
C PRO A 254 4.37 -1.11 -12.57
N VAL A 255 3.76 -2.14 -13.18
CA VAL A 255 4.07 -3.55 -12.90
C VAL A 255 4.43 -4.24 -14.21
N ALA A 256 5.51 -5.05 -14.23
CA ALA A 256 5.98 -5.73 -15.43
C ALA A 256 5.60 -7.20 -15.45
N ASN A 257 5.43 -7.74 -16.67
CA ASN A 257 5.19 -9.16 -16.94
C ASN A 257 5.74 -9.57 -18.31
N GLU A 258 5.75 -10.88 -18.55
CA GLU A 258 5.90 -11.49 -19.88
C GLU A 258 4.58 -12.16 -20.23
N ILE A 259 3.99 -11.78 -21.35
CA ILE A 259 2.74 -12.37 -21.90
C ILE A 259 2.99 -12.94 -23.30
N GLU A 260 1.98 -13.57 -23.92
CA GLU A 260 2.16 -14.12 -25.27
C GLU A 260 2.55 -13.05 -26.31
N ALA A 261 2.05 -11.83 -26.15
CA ALA A 261 2.40 -10.70 -27.02
C ALA A 261 3.84 -10.19 -26.79
N GLY A 262 4.49 -10.58 -25.72
CA GLY A 262 5.86 -10.16 -25.36
C GLY A 262 5.97 -9.47 -24.01
N PRO A 263 7.02 -8.66 -23.81
CA PRO A 263 7.25 -7.93 -22.57
C PRO A 263 6.24 -6.79 -22.40
N VAL A 264 5.58 -6.74 -21.25
CA VAL A 264 4.49 -5.79 -20.98
C VAL A 264 4.71 -5.06 -19.65
N ILE A 265 4.31 -3.79 -19.59
CA ILE A 265 4.09 -3.06 -18.34
C ILE A 265 2.61 -2.73 -18.19
N TYR A 266 2.09 -2.85 -16.98
CA TYR A 266 0.74 -2.44 -16.62
C TYR A 266 0.79 -1.15 -15.84
N VAL A 267 -0.09 -0.24 -16.17
CA VAL A 267 -0.27 1.05 -15.49
C VAL A 267 -1.76 1.32 -15.27
N GLY A 268 -2.09 2.04 -14.21
CA GLY A 268 -3.46 2.42 -13.90
C GLY A 268 -3.59 3.93 -13.82
N SER A 269 -4.54 4.49 -14.56
CA SER A 269 -4.96 5.87 -14.44
C SER A 269 -6.22 5.96 -13.59
N TYR A 270 -6.36 7.01 -12.81
CA TYR A 270 -7.52 7.19 -11.95
C TYR A 270 -8.83 7.26 -12.76
N ALA A 271 -8.84 7.96 -13.88
CA ALA A 271 -10.02 8.10 -14.73
C ALA A 271 -10.06 7.12 -15.91
N GLY A 272 -8.90 6.75 -16.46
CA GLY A 272 -8.80 5.99 -17.70
C GLY A 272 -8.83 4.46 -17.53
N GLY A 273 -8.69 3.95 -16.32
CA GLY A 273 -8.68 2.50 -16.07
C GLY A 273 -7.28 1.87 -16.03
N VAL A 274 -7.18 0.62 -16.49
CA VAL A 274 -5.92 -0.14 -16.54
C VAL A 274 -5.48 -0.32 -17.97
N TYR A 275 -4.20 -0.08 -18.23
CA TYR A 275 -3.56 -0.22 -19.54
C TYR A 275 -2.44 -1.24 -19.48
N ALA A 276 -2.27 -2.00 -20.53
CA ALA A 276 -1.09 -2.82 -20.81
C ALA A 276 -0.33 -2.22 -21.99
N LEU A 277 0.92 -1.86 -21.77
CA LEU A 277 1.79 -1.25 -22.78
C LEU A 277 2.95 -2.19 -23.09
N ASP A 278 3.30 -2.29 -24.35
CA ASP A 278 4.52 -2.97 -24.77
C ASP A 278 5.73 -2.30 -24.10
N ALA A 279 6.53 -3.06 -23.38
CA ALA A 279 7.62 -2.52 -22.57
C ALA A 279 8.81 -2.02 -23.44
N GLU A 280 8.90 -2.44 -24.70
CA GLU A 280 9.97 -2.03 -25.61
C GLU A 280 9.62 -0.77 -26.39
N THR A 281 8.34 -0.59 -26.74
CA THR A 281 7.88 0.48 -27.64
C THR A 281 6.94 1.49 -26.99
N GLY A 282 6.30 1.15 -25.87
CA GLY A 282 5.23 1.94 -25.24
C GLY A 282 3.86 1.81 -25.91
N SER A 283 3.73 1.02 -26.99
CA SER A 283 2.45 0.86 -27.70
C SER A 283 1.41 0.16 -26.81
N GLU A 284 0.14 0.61 -26.85
CA GLU A 284 -0.94 -0.09 -26.15
C GLU A 284 -1.14 -1.49 -26.73
N ILE A 285 -1.22 -2.50 -25.85
CA ILE A 285 -1.59 -3.87 -26.16
C ILE A 285 -3.08 -4.06 -25.89
N TRP A 286 -3.53 -3.62 -24.72
CA TRP A 286 -4.94 -3.59 -24.34
C TRP A 286 -5.20 -2.53 -23.26
N SER A 287 -6.45 -2.11 -23.14
CA SER A 287 -6.94 -1.27 -22.04
C SER A 287 -8.26 -1.77 -21.48
N ASN A 288 -8.51 -1.51 -20.18
CA ASN A 288 -9.79 -1.80 -19.53
C ASN A 288 -10.28 -0.55 -18.78
N PRO A 289 -11.11 0.29 -19.44
CA PRO A 289 -11.63 1.51 -18.85
C PRO A 289 -12.73 1.28 -17.79
N ALA A 290 -13.23 0.05 -17.63
CA ALA A 290 -14.24 -0.26 -16.61
C ALA A 290 -13.68 -0.23 -15.19
N VAL A 291 -12.36 -0.32 -15.02
CA VAL A 291 -11.67 -0.30 -13.73
C VAL A 291 -11.37 1.14 -13.33
N GLY A 292 -12.37 1.88 -12.90
CA GLY A 292 -12.20 3.28 -12.49
C GLY A 292 -11.62 3.43 -11.09
N GLY A 293 -10.88 4.53 -10.86
CA GLY A 293 -10.32 4.88 -9.55
C GLY A 293 -9.16 4.01 -9.11
N VAL A 294 -8.35 3.56 -10.07
CA VAL A 294 -7.17 2.69 -9.78
C VAL A 294 -6.16 3.45 -8.95
N SER A 295 -5.79 2.89 -7.81
CA SER A 295 -4.81 3.47 -6.88
C SER A 295 -3.53 2.66 -6.76
N ASP A 296 -3.57 1.38 -7.07
CA ASP A 296 -2.39 0.49 -6.99
C ASP A 296 -2.58 -0.75 -7.87
N LEU A 297 -1.48 -1.31 -8.35
CA LEU A 297 -1.45 -2.55 -9.13
C LEU A 297 -0.53 -3.59 -8.48
N TYR A 298 -0.87 -4.85 -8.62
CA TYR A 298 -0.03 -5.96 -8.18
C TYR A 298 -0.19 -7.15 -9.12
N LEU A 299 0.92 -7.68 -9.63
CA LEU A 299 0.92 -8.93 -10.39
C LEU A 299 1.08 -10.10 -9.44
N TRP A 300 -0.01 -10.84 -9.23
CA TRP A 300 0.05 -12.10 -8.50
C TRP A 300 0.38 -13.23 -9.47
N GLN A 301 1.33 -14.06 -9.07
CA GLN A 301 1.69 -15.29 -9.80
C GLN A 301 1.55 -16.47 -8.86
N GLN A 302 0.85 -17.50 -9.33
CA GLN A 302 0.69 -18.72 -8.55
C GLN A 302 2.06 -19.32 -8.26
N PRO A 303 2.40 -19.60 -6.98
CA PRO A 303 3.63 -20.26 -6.63
C PRO A 303 3.73 -21.62 -7.33
N ARG A 304 4.87 -21.90 -7.96
CA ARG A 304 5.11 -23.24 -8.55
C ARG A 304 5.27 -24.23 -7.42
N HIS A 305 4.26 -25.07 -7.18
CA HIS A 305 4.44 -26.21 -6.28
C HIS A 305 5.38 -27.25 -6.90
N PRO A 306 6.37 -27.75 -6.15
CA PRO A 306 7.09 -28.94 -6.58
C PRO A 306 6.07 -30.08 -6.73
N GLN A 307 6.00 -30.67 -7.91
CA GLN A 307 5.05 -31.71 -8.29
C GLN A 307 4.93 -32.78 -7.20
N ARG A 308 3.76 -32.90 -6.59
CA ARG A 308 3.38 -34.17 -5.98
C ARG A 308 3.32 -35.19 -7.14
N SER A 309 4.13 -36.23 -7.04
CA SER A 309 4.21 -37.33 -8.01
C SER A 309 2.88 -38.07 -8.09
N GLY A 310 1.94 -37.54 -8.83
CA GLY A 310 0.66 -38.14 -9.16
C GLY A 310 0.35 -37.79 -10.63
N LYS A 311 0.01 -38.80 -11.41
CA LYS A 311 -0.22 -38.80 -12.87
C LYS A 311 -1.16 -37.64 -13.31
N GLY A 312 -0.69 -36.43 -13.40
CA GLY A 312 -1.39 -35.29 -13.97
C GLY A 312 -0.38 -34.36 -14.64
N LEU A 313 -0.74 -33.82 -15.81
CA LEU A 313 0.01 -32.71 -16.43
C LEU A 313 0.07 -31.54 -15.46
N PRO A 314 1.23 -30.86 -15.31
CA PRO A 314 1.29 -29.67 -14.51
C PRO A 314 0.26 -28.65 -15.03
N LEU A 315 -0.59 -28.13 -14.13
CA LEU A 315 -1.48 -27.04 -14.47
C LEU A 315 -0.61 -25.83 -14.85
N PRO A 316 -0.97 -25.09 -15.91
CA PRO A 316 -0.26 -23.85 -16.24
C PRO A 316 -0.28 -22.91 -15.04
N ALA A 317 0.88 -22.31 -14.74
CA ALA A 317 0.95 -21.29 -13.69
C ALA A 317 -0.01 -20.15 -14.04
N ARG A 318 -0.95 -19.85 -13.13
CA ARG A 318 -1.88 -18.74 -13.29
C ARG A 318 -1.27 -17.45 -12.82
N SER A 319 -1.45 -16.39 -13.59
CA SER A 319 -1.13 -15.03 -13.18
C SER A 319 -2.41 -14.19 -13.16
N LEU A 320 -2.50 -13.26 -12.23
CA LEU A 320 -3.60 -12.31 -12.12
C LEU A 320 -3.03 -10.92 -11.96
N LEU A 321 -3.52 -9.97 -12.74
CA LEU A 321 -3.27 -8.55 -12.50
C LEU A 321 -4.34 -8.05 -11.53
N LEU A 322 -3.91 -7.70 -10.31
CA LEU A 322 -4.79 -7.19 -9.27
C LEU A 322 -4.75 -5.67 -9.28
N ALA A 323 -5.92 -5.04 -9.45
CA ALA A 323 -6.08 -3.60 -9.40
C ALA A 323 -6.87 -3.21 -8.15
N SER A 324 -6.24 -2.44 -7.29
CA SER A 324 -6.87 -1.82 -6.13
C SER A 324 -7.49 -0.49 -6.53
N THR A 325 -8.69 -0.22 -6.04
CA THR A 325 -9.41 1.01 -6.37
C THR A 325 -9.90 1.73 -5.11
N GLY A 326 -10.06 3.05 -5.22
CA GLY A 326 -10.59 3.87 -4.15
C GLY A 326 -12.08 3.67 -3.87
N THR A 327 -12.86 3.19 -4.85
CA THR A 327 -14.31 3.20 -4.80
C THR A 327 -14.98 1.88 -5.12
N THR A 328 -14.41 1.07 -6.02
CA THR A 328 -15.07 -0.15 -6.54
C THR A 328 -14.49 -1.45 -5.96
N GLY A 329 -13.44 -1.35 -5.14
CA GLY A 329 -12.83 -2.46 -4.44
C GLY A 329 -11.63 -3.05 -5.16
N LEU A 330 -11.46 -4.37 -5.04
CA LEU A 330 -10.35 -5.11 -5.63
C LEU A 330 -10.83 -5.87 -6.88
N TRP A 331 -10.12 -5.68 -7.98
CA TRP A 331 -10.33 -6.35 -9.26
C TRP A 331 -9.19 -7.32 -9.53
N ALA A 332 -9.51 -8.47 -10.09
CA ALA A 332 -8.54 -9.39 -10.68
C ALA A 332 -8.81 -9.50 -12.16
N LEU A 333 -7.81 -9.17 -12.94
CA LEU A 333 -7.86 -9.14 -14.40
C LEU A 333 -6.95 -10.25 -14.96
N ASP A 334 -7.29 -10.72 -16.15
CA ASP A 334 -6.40 -11.55 -16.94
C ASP A 334 -5.25 -10.67 -17.48
N PRO A 335 -3.99 -11.00 -17.20
CA PRO A 335 -2.88 -10.21 -17.69
C PRO A 335 -2.74 -10.15 -19.20
N GLU A 336 -3.28 -11.15 -19.95
CA GLU A 336 -3.14 -11.26 -21.39
C GLU A 336 -4.05 -10.27 -22.15
N ASP A 337 -5.29 -10.07 -21.65
CA ASP A 337 -6.32 -9.30 -22.36
C ASP A 337 -7.09 -8.28 -21.50
N GLY A 338 -6.74 -8.16 -20.23
CA GLY A 338 -7.37 -7.20 -19.29
C GLY A 338 -8.79 -7.57 -18.86
N ARG A 339 -9.30 -8.75 -19.23
CA ARG A 339 -10.65 -9.21 -18.89
C ARG A 339 -10.80 -9.44 -17.39
N GLU A 340 -11.97 -9.05 -16.82
CA GLU A 340 -12.31 -9.35 -15.42
C GLU A 340 -12.41 -10.87 -15.20
N ILE A 341 -11.65 -11.37 -14.23
CA ILE A 341 -11.74 -12.74 -13.72
C ILE A 341 -12.65 -12.79 -12.50
N TRP A 342 -12.41 -11.90 -11.56
CA TRP A 342 -13.27 -11.68 -10.40
C TRP A 342 -13.12 -10.25 -9.84
N ARG A 343 -14.13 -9.84 -9.08
CA ARG A 343 -14.12 -8.54 -8.39
C ARG A 343 -14.73 -8.64 -7.01
N LYS A 344 -14.14 -7.90 -6.06
CA LYS A 344 -14.71 -7.68 -4.71
C LYS A 344 -15.07 -6.21 -4.55
N SER A 345 -16.34 -5.90 -4.74
CA SER A 345 -16.86 -4.54 -4.60
C SER A 345 -16.83 -4.08 -3.15
N LEU A 346 -16.31 -2.87 -2.92
CA LEU A 346 -16.29 -2.16 -1.66
C LEU A 346 -16.68 -0.70 -1.90
N PRO A 347 -17.95 -0.38 -1.99
CA PRO A 347 -18.41 0.92 -2.46
C PRO A 347 -18.08 2.10 -1.52
N THR A 348 -17.69 1.83 -0.29
CA THR A 348 -17.46 2.87 0.75
C THR A 348 -16.04 2.89 1.30
N SER A 349 -15.15 2.05 0.80
CA SER A 349 -13.82 1.88 1.40
C SER A 349 -12.77 1.58 0.34
N GLY A 350 -11.74 2.41 0.25
CA GLY A 350 -10.56 2.15 -0.56
C GLY A 350 -9.83 0.88 -0.09
N VAL A 351 -9.24 0.16 -1.04
CA VAL A 351 -8.49 -1.08 -0.80
C VAL A 351 -7.02 -0.83 -1.11
N SER A 352 -6.13 -1.25 -0.21
CA SER A 352 -4.69 -1.20 -0.47
C SER A 352 -4.26 -2.21 -1.53
N ARG A 353 -3.06 -2.03 -2.07
CA ARG A 353 -2.40 -3.06 -2.85
C ARG A 353 -2.37 -4.38 -2.06
N PRO A 354 -2.82 -5.50 -2.65
CA PRO A 354 -2.73 -6.81 -2.01
C PRO A 354 -1.27 -7.24 -1.85
N ILE A 355 -0.97 -7.95 -0.77
CA ILE A 355 0.32 -8.62 -0.61
C ILE A 355 0.11 -10.13 -0.43
N PRO A 356 0.99 -10.98 -0.98
CA PRO A 356 0.91 -12.41 -0.76
C PRO A 356 1.28 -12.74 0.70
N TRP A 357 0.49 -13.58 1.34
CA TRP A 357 0.77 -14.07 2.68
C TRP A 357 0.33 -15.52 2.84
N LEU A 358 1.28 -16.45 2.84
CA LEU A 358 1.09 -17.89 3.04
C LEU A 358 -0.06 -18.48 2.17
N GLY A 359 -0.03 -18.22 0.86
CA GLY A 359 -1.01 -18.73 -0.11
C GLY A 359 -2.28 -17.88 -0.26
N ALA A 360 -2.44 -16.84 0.56
CA ALA A 360 -3.55 -15.90 0.46
C ALA A 360 -3.08 -14.50 0.04
N LEU A 361 -4.03 -13.60 -0.18
CA LEU A 361 -3.82 -12.17 -0.37
C LEU A 361 -4.27 -11.43 0.89
N LEU A 362 -3.36 -10.71 1.53
CA LEU A 362 -3.69 -9.79 2.62
C LEU A 362 -3.93 -8.40 2.04
N VAL A 363 -5.08 -7.82 2.36
CA VAL A 363 -5.45 -6.45 1.98
C VAL A 363 -5.89 -5.66 3.19
N SER A 364 -5.60 -4.37 3.19
CA SER A 364 -6.15 -3.41 4.15
C SER A 364 -7.24 -2.57 3.49
N THR A 365 -8.11 -2.01 4.31
CA THR A 365 -9.17 -1.12 3.87
C THR A 365 -9.22 0.13 4.72
N SER A 366 -9.56 1.25 4.10
CA SER A 366 -9.53 2.56 4.75
C SER A 366 -10.46 2.70 5.96
N GLN A 367 -11.49 1.87 6.08
CA GLN A 367 -12.48 1.94 7.16
C GLN A 367 -12.69 0.62 7.91
N LEU A 368 -12.50 -0.53 7.27
CA LEU A 368 -12.95 -1.81 7.79
C LEU A 368 -11.87 -2.63 8.50
N GLY A 369 -10.61 -2.44 8.14
CA GLY A 369 -9.49 -3.19 8.72
C GLY A 369 -8.77 -4.08 7.71
N LEU A 370 -8.41 -5.30 8.09
CA LEU A 370 -7.60 -6.24 7.31
C LEU A 370 -8.41 -7.44 6.89
N PHE A 371 -8.21 -7.91 5.67
CA PHE A 371 -8.89 -9.05 5.10
C PHE A 371 -7.92 -9.99 4.40
N LEU A 372 -8.18 -11.28 4.55
CA LEU A 372 -7.44 -12.35 3.89
C LEU A 372 -8.33 -12.96 2.80
N LEU A 373 -7.89 -12.88 1.56
CA LEU A 373 -8.65 -13.31 0.39
C LEU A 373 -7.95 -14.48 -0.30
N HIS A 374 -8.74 -15.37 -0.88
CA HIS A 374 -8.20 -16.41 -1.75
C HIS A 374 -7.87 -15.80 -3.13
N PRO A 375 -6.65 -16.00 -3.67
CA PRO A 375 -6.22 -15.28 -4.87
C PRO A 375 -7.01 -15.63 -6.13
N LEU A 376 -7.45 -16.88 -6.30
CA LEU A 376 -8.03 -17.36 -7.54
C LEU A 376 -9.50 -16.94 -7.74
N ASP A 377 -10.26 -16.68 -6.67
CA ASP A 377 -11.68 -16.37 -6.73
C ASP A 377 -12.07 -15.16 -5.85
N GLY A 378 -11.12 -14.58 -5.14
CA GLY A 378 -11.32 -13.46 -4.24
C GLY A 378 -12.28 -13.75 -3.07
N ARG A 379 -12.58 -15.01 -2.74
CA ARG A 379 -13.41 -15.34 -1.57
C ARG A 379 -12.72 -14.91 -0.29
N LEU A 380 -13.51 -14.44 0.68
CA LEU A 380 -13.01 -14.12 2.00
C LEU A 380 -12.61 -15.41 2.74
N ILE A 381 -11.38 -15.45 3.24
CA ILE A 381 -10.88 -16.50 4.13
C ILE A 381 -11.05 -16.05 5.57
N ASP A 382 -10.57 -14.84 5.91
CA ASP A 382 -10.62 -14.29 7.25
C ASP A 382 -10.59 -12.76 7.23
N GLY A 383 -10.86 -12.12 8.38
CA GLY A 383 -10.78 -10.68 8.52
C GLY A 383 -10.72 -10.22 9.96
N ILE A 384 -10.03 -9.10 10.18
CA ILE A 384 -9.95 -8.44 11.48
C ILE A 384 -10.39 -6.98 11.32
N HIS A 385 -11.42 -6.60 12.06
CA HIS A 385 -11.81 -5.20 12.20
C HIS A 385 -10.91 -4.54 13.25
N THR A 386 -10.14 -3.54 12.84
CA THR A 386 -9.15 -2.89 13.72
C THR A 386 -9.74 -1.77 14.58
N GLY A 387 -10.97 -1.35 14.33
CA GLY A 387 -11.60 -0.17 14.94
C GLY A 387 -11.18 1.14 14.29
N ASP A 388 -9.96 1.17 13.73
CA ASP A 388 -9.39 2.23 12.93
C ASP A 388 -9.23 1.71 11.51
N GLY A 389 -9.38 2.52 10.48
CA GLY A 389 -9.06 2.11 9.12
C GLY A 389 -7.54 1.96 8.92
N ILE A 390 -7.17 1.41 7.77
CA ILE A 390 -5.77 1.25 7.38
C ILE A 390 -5.67 1.63 5.90
N ASN A 391 -5.06 2.78 5.62
CA ASN A 391 -4.95 3.29 4.26
C ASN A 391 -3.77 2.68 3.50
N MET A 392 -2.78 2.15 4.21
CA MET A 392 -1.51 1.75 3.64
C MET A 392 -1.36 0.24 3.53
N VAL A 393 -0.40 -0.16 2.72
CA VAL A 393 -0.10 -1.58 2.43
C VAL A 393 0.53 -2.23 3.66
N PRO A 394 0.06 -3.39 4.12
CA PRO A 394 0.73 -4.16 5.14
C PRO A 394 2.04 -4.77 4.61
N ALA A 395 2.91 -5.25 5.51
CA ALA A 395 4.05 -6.07 5.15
C ALA A 395 3.94 -7.45 5.82
N ALA A 396 4.35 -8.51 5.13
CA ALA A 396 4.29 -9.86 5.68
C ALA A 396 5.60 -10.63 5.42
N TYR A 397 5.97 -11.46 6.40
CA TYR A 397 7.07 -12.39 6.29
C TYR A 397 6.83 -13.63 7.17
N GLY A 398 6.95 -14.81 6.59
CA GLY A 398 6.63 -16.06 7.26
C GLY A 398 5.19 -16.02 7.80
N HIS A 399 5.01 -16.40 9.06
CA HIS A 399 3.70 -16.41 9.71
C HIS A 399 3.25 -15.04 10.27
N ARG A 400 4.01 -13.97 10.08
CA ARG A 400 3.72 -12.63 10.63
C ARG A 400 3.42 -11.61 9.55
N ALA A 401 2.47 -10.73 9.85
CA ALA A 401 2.22 -9.51 9.10
C ALA A 401 2.21 -8.31 10.04
N PHE A 402 2.53 -7.14 9.48
CA PHE A 402 2.67 -5.89 10.23
C PHE A 402 1.95 -4.77 9.49
N VAL A 403 1.35 -3.87 10.24
CA VAL A 403 0.64 -2.72 9.69
C VAL A 403 0.56 -1.58 10.68
N LEU A 404 0.57 -0.34 10.19
CA LEU A 404 0.26 0.86 10.95
C LEU A 404 -1.18 1.28 10.65
N THR A 405 -2.02 1.40 11.69
CA THR A 405 -3.40 1.89 11.52
C THR A 405 -3.44 3.40 11.30
N ASN A 406 -4.53 3.90 10.75
CA ASN A 406 -4.76 5.33 10.53
C ASN A 406 -4.60 6.18 11.82
N GLN A 407 -4.78 5.58 13.00
CA GLN A 407 -4.65 6.24 14.30
C GLN A 407 -3.28 6.05 14.97
N GLY A 408 -2.31 5.44 14.29
CA GLY A 408 -0.94 5.29 14.81
C GLY A 408 -0.72 4.08 15.70
N SER A 409 -1.62 3.10 15.67
CA SER A 409 -1.39 1.81 16.31
C SER A 409 -0.63 0.88 15.36
N PHE A 410 0.51 0.39 15.79
CA PHE A 410 1.26 -0.64 15.08
C PHE A 410 0.77 -2.03 15.51
N LEU A 411 0.34 -2.82 14.54
CA LEU A 411 -0.23 -4.14 14.76
C LEU A 411 0.69 -5.21 14.20
N SER A 412 0.87 -6.31 14.92
CA SER A 412 1.40 -7.55 14.41
C SER A 412 0.32 -8.63 14.41
N LEU A 413 0.20 -9.30 13.28
CA LEU A 413 -0.74 -10.39 13.08
C LEU A 413 0.03 -11.70 12.84
N THR A 414 -0.61 -12.81 13.17
CA THR A 414 -0.09 -14.15 12.90
C THR A 414 -1.14 -14.96 12.14
N LEU A 415 -0.71 -15.66 11.11
CA LEU A 415 -1.52 -16.65 10.40
C LEU A 415 -1.09 -18.05 10.86
N ALA A 416 -2.03 -18.83 11.41
CA ALA A 416 -1.74 -20.11 12.05
C ALA A 416 -1.24 -21.17 11.07
N SER A 417 -1.81 -21.21 9.87
CA SER A 417 -1.46 -22.17 8.82
C SER A 417 -1.50 -21.52 7.45
N PRO A 418 -0.67 -21.99 6.50
CA PRO A 418 -0.82 -21.58 5.11
C PRO A 418 -2.23 -21.89 4.59
N VAL A 419 -2.71 -21.04 3.70
CA VAL A 419 -3.97 -21.26 2.99
C VAL A 419 -3.69 -22.26 1.86
N ASP A 420 -4.51 -23.30 1.78
CA ASP A 420 -4.41 -24.26 0.67
C ASP A 420 -4.94 -23.59 -0.61
N ASP A 421 -4.10 -23.47 -1.62
CA ASP A 421 -4.41 -22.90 -2.92
C ASP A 421 -4.84 -23.97 -3.96
N THR A 422 -5.00 -25.21 -3.51
CA THR A 422 -5.54 -26.29 -4.35
C THR A 422 -7.06 -26.29 -4.29
N ILE A 423 -7.70 -25.80 -5.35
CA ILE A 423 -9.07 -26.13 -5.73
C ILE A 423 -9.04 -26.86 -7.06
#